data_f156d24d441e370611748baaa6756638
#
_entry.id   f156d24d441e370611748baaa6756638
#
_cell.length_a   1.000
_cell.length_b   1.000
_cell.length_c   1.000
_cell.angle_alpha   90.00
_cell.angle_beta   90.00
_cell.angle_gamma   90.00
#
_symmetry.space_group_name_H-M   'P 1'
#
loop_
_entity.id
_entity.type
_entity.pdbx_description
1 polymer ?
#
loop_
_entity_poly.entity_id
_entity_poly.type
_entity_poly.pdbx_seq_one_letter_code
_entity_poly.pdbx_strand_id
1 'polypeptide(L)'
;MAVAGRVLVYGGRGALGSQCVRYFKSRNWWVASIDLAENEDASANVVVGATDSFPEQAEQVTVEVGKLLGEDKVDAILCVAGGWAGGSAKAKSLYKNCDLMWKQSVWTSTISSHLATKHLKEGGLLTLTGAQAALSGTPGMIAYGMAKGAVHQLCQSLSGASSGLPSGSAAVAILPVTLDTPANRKSMPDADFSSWTPLEFIAETFYDWITGKNRPNSGSLIQVITTGGKTELVAAAHL
;
A
#
# COMPACT_ATOMS: atom_id res chain seq x y z
N MET A 1 3.57 4.38 29.04
CA MET A 1 2.42 3.49 28.74
C MET A 1 2.81 2.57 27.58
N ALA A 2 2.36 1.30 27.61
CA ALA A 2 2.57 0.38 26.51
C ALA A 2 1.82 0.89 25.26
N VAL A 3 2.38 0.66 24.06
CA VAL A 3 1.73 1.03 22.81
C VAL A 3 0.47 0.19 22.57
N ALA A 4 -0.53 0.77 21.93
CA ALA A 4 -1.79 0.08 21.63
C ALA A 4 -1.63 -0.98 20.52
N GLY A 5 -0.64 -0.81 19.65
CA GLY A 5 -0.34 -1.72 18.56
C GLY A 5 0.92 -1.29 17.81
N ARG A 6 1.32 -2.10 16.83
CA ARG A 6 2.51 -1.86 15.99
C ARG A 6 2.17 -2.00 14.52
N VAL A 7 2.65 -1.09 13.70
CA VAL A 7 2.41 -1.08 12.26
C VAL A 7 3.66 -0.67 11.48
N LEU A 8 3.91 -1.35 10.36
CA LEU A 8 4.88 -0.94 9.36
C LEU A 8 4.15 -0.24 8.21
N VAL A 9 4.67 0.88 7.75
CA VAL A 9 4.14 1.61 6.59
C VAL A 9 5.22 1.69 5.52
N TYR A 10 5.08 0.89 4.47
CA TYR A 10 5.94 0.98 3.29
C TYR A 10 5.41 2.07 2.36
N GLY A 11 6.20 3.10 2.13
CA GLY A 11 5.79 4.36 1.54
C GLY A 11 5.37 5.40 2.58
N GLY A 12 5.92 5.31 3.79
CA GLY A 12 5.52 6.13 4.94
C GLY A 12 5.77 7.64 4.80
N ARG A 13 6.52 8.07 3.79
CA ARG A 13 6.75 9.47 3.48
C ARG A 13 5.87 10.02 2.37
N GLY A 14 5.19 9.18 1.61
CA GLY A 14 4.21 9.60 0.62
C GLY A 14 3.00 10.30 1.27
N ALA A 15 2.12 10.88 0.47
CA ALA A 15 0.94 11.59 0.98
C ALA A 15 0.04 10.68 1.82
N LEU A 16 -0.34 9.52 1.31
CA LEU A 16 -1.13 8.55 2.05
C LEU A 16 -0.33 7.94 3.21
N GLY A 17 0.93 7.59 2.99
CA GLY A 17 1.80 7.02 4.02
C GLY A 17 1.99 7.96 5.21
N SER A 18 2.24 9.24 4.97
CA SER A 18 2.36 10.25 6.03
C SER A 18 1.05 10.42 6.81
N GLN A 19 -0.09 10.35 6.13
CA GLN A 19 -1.39 10.38 6.79
C GLN A 19 -1.57 9.16 7.70
N CYS A 20 -1.20 7.97 7.23
CA CYS A 20 -1.24 6.76 8.06
C CYS A 20 -0.30 6.87 9.27
N VAL A 21 0.92 7.34 9.09
CA VAL A 21 1.86 7.53 10.21
C VAL A 21 1.26 8.43 11.27
N ARG A 22 0.76 9.61 10.91
CA ARG A 22 0.13 10.53 11.86
C ARG A 22 -1.11 9.95 12.52
N TYR A 23 -1.95 9.28 11.76
CA TYR A 23 -3.19 8.69 12.25
C TYR A 23 -2.92 7.65 13.35
N PHE A 24 -2.03 6.69 13.10
CA PHE A 24 -1.69 5.65 14.06
C PHE A 24 -0.91 6.19 15.25
N LYS A 25 0.01 7.12 15.04
CA LYS A 25 0.73 7.80 16.14
C LYS A 25 -0.24 8.53 17.08
N SER A 26 -1.26 9.20 16.55
CA SER A 26 -2.28 9.89 17.37
C SER A 26 -3.11 8.95 18.25
N ARG A 27 -3.08 7.65 17.96
CA ARG A 27 -3.76 6.60 18.71
C ARG A 27 -2.83 5.75 19.57
N ASN A 28 -1.64 6.27 19.85
CA ASN A 28 -0.62 5.58 20.66
C ASN A 28 -0.11 4.27 20.06
N TRP A 29 0.00 4.22 18.73
CA TRP A 29 0.62 3.11 18.04
C TRP A 29 2.12 3.36 17.82
N TRP A 30 2.89 2.28 17.84
CA TRP A 30 4.25 2.31 17.32
C TRP A 30 4.21 2.16 15.80
N VAL A 31 4.84 3.08 15.09
CA VAL A 31 4.80 3.14 13.62
C VAL A 31 6.21 3.23 13.06
N ALA A 32 6.60 2.27 12.23
CA ALA A 32 7.83 2.36 11.46
C ALA A 32 7.51 2.74 10.00
N SER A 33 8.24 3.71 9.49
CA SER A 33 8.19 4.13 8.09
C SER A 33 9.31 3.47 7.30
N ILE A 34 8.98 2.87 6.18
CA ILE A 34 9.93 2.34 5.19
C ILE A 34 9.79 3.19 3.93
N ASP A 35 10.79 3.99 3.61
CA ASP A 35 10.75 4.88 2.43
C ASP A 35 12.16 5.32 2.04
N LEU A 36 12.28 6.05 0.94
CA LEU A 36 13.54 6.60 0.43
C LEU A 36 14.15 7.68 1.33
N ALA A 37 13.35 8.27 2.21
CA ALA A 37 13.78 9.24 3.22
C ALA A 37 12.99 9.05 4.51
N GLU A 38 13.53 9.56 5.61
CA GLU A 38 12.89 9.46 6.92
C GLU A 38 11.58 10.26 6.98
N ASN A 39 10.62 9.72 7.72
CA ASN A 39 9.44 10.44 8.20
C ASN A 39 9.67 10.79 9.68
N GLU A 40 9.76 12.08 10.00
CA GLU A 40 10.07 12.56 11.36
C GLU A 40 8.95 12.24 12.36
N ASP A 41 7.73 12.03 11.91
CA ASP A 41 6.60 11.68 12.77
C ASP A 41 6.57 10.19 13.14
N ALA A 42 7.33 9.35 12.43
CA ALA A 42 7.37 7.92 12.72
C ALA A 42 8.16 7.60 13.99
N SER A 43 7.81 6.48 14.63
CA SER A 43 8.54 5.96 15.78
C SER A 43 9.93 5.44 15.40
N ALA A 44 10.06 4.92 14.19
CA ALA A 44 11.30 4.41 13.63
C ALA A 44 11.27 4.51 12.09
N ASN A 45 12.44 4.48 11.48
CA ASN A 45 12.58 4.58 10.02
C ASN A 45 13.52 3.50 9.49
N VAL A 46 13.15 2.93 8.35
CA VAL A 46 14.04 2.17 7.48
C VAL A 46 14.17 2.98 6.18
N VAL A 47 15.37 3.51 5.94
CA VAL A 47 15.65 4.29 4.74
C VAL A 47 16.12 3.35 3.65
N VAL A 48 15.34 3.28 2.56
CA VAL A 48 15.62 2.40 1.43
C VAL A 48 16.76 2.96 0.60
N GLY A 49 17.81 2.17 0.39
CA GLY A 49 18.94 2.53 -0.46
C GLY A 49 18.57 2.59 -1.94
N ALA A 50 19.17 3.54 -2.66
CA ALA A 50 18.99 3.62 -4.11
C ALA A 50 19.65 2.42 -4.79
N THR A 51 18.89 1.67 -5.58
CA THR A 51 19.38 0.55 -6.38
C THR A 51 18.44 0.29 -7.55
N ASP A 52 18.99 -0.24 -8.63
CA ASP A 52 18.22 -0.74 -9.77
C ASP A 52 17.95 -2.27 -9.69
N SER A 53 18.38 -2.89 -8.60
CA SER A 53 18.21 -4.32 -8.37
C SER A 53 17.09 -4.58 -7.37
N PHE A 54 16.04 -5.27 -7.82
CA PHE A 54 14.95 -5.71 -6.96
C PHE A 54 15.44 -6.60 -5.79
N PRO A 55 16.26 -7.65 -6.05
CA PRO A 55 16.77 -8.47 -4.96
C PRO A 55 17.60 -7.70 -3.94
N GLU A 56 18.41 -6.72 -4.35
CA GLU A 56 19.19 -5.89 -3.44
C GLU A 56 18.30 -5.03 -2.54
N GLN A 57 17.28 -4.38 -3.09
CA GLN A 57 16.33 -3.61 -2.27
C GLN A 57 15.60 -4.54 -1.29
N ALA A 58 15.12 -5.68 -1.77
CA ALA A 58 14.41 -6.64 -0.94
C ALA A 58 15.27 -7.15 0.22
N GLU A 59 16.53 -7.47 -0.04
CA GLU A 59 17.46 -7.92 1.00
C GLU A 59 17.75 -6.81 2.01
N GLN A 60 18.06 -5.61 1.56
CA GLN A 60 18.33 -4.48 2.44
C GLN A 60 17.14 -4.20 3.36
N VAL A 61 15.94 -4.09 2.81
CA VAL A 61 14.73 -3.80 3.61
C VAL A 61 14.44 -4.94 4.58
N THR A 62 14.54 -6.19 4.14
CA THR A 62 14.31 -7.37 4.99
C THR A 62 15.28 -7.42 6.16
N VAL A 63 16.56 -7.17 5.92
CA VAL A 63 17.60 -7.14 6.97
C VAL A 63 17.34 -6.00 7.96
N GLU A 64 17.10 -4.79 7.48
CA GLU A 64 16.90 -3.62 8.34
C GLU A 64 15.60 -3.72 9.16
N VAL A 65 14.52 -4.23 8.60
CA VAL A 65 13.28 -4.48 9.35
C VAL A 65 13.50 -5.57 10.41
N GLY A 66 14.23 -6.63 10.06
CA GLY A 66 14.57 -7.69 11.01
C GLY A 66 15.37 -7.18 12.20
N LYS A 67 16.36 -6.31 11.97
CA LYS A 67 17.14 -5.65 13.05
C LYS A 67 16.24 -4.75 13.90
N LEU A 68 15.35 -4.01 13.27
CA LEU A 68 14.45 -3.08 13.95
C LEU A 68 13.46 -3.78 14.88
N LEU A 69 12.87 -4.89 14.42
CA LEU A 69 11.81 -5.60 15.15
C LEU A 69 12.36 -6.65 16.11
N GLY A 70 13.50 -7.28 15.81
CA GLY A 70 13.97 -8.44 16.58
C GLY A 70 12.90 -9.54 16.62
N GLU A 71 12.49 -9.93 17.83
CA GLU A 71 11.44 -10.93 18.03
C GLU A 71 10.00 -10.34 18.03
N ASP A 72 9.89 -9.02 18.01
CA ASP A 72 8.58 -8.35 18.01
C ASP A 72 7.83 -8.55 16.70
N LYS A 73 6.53 -8.76 16.80
CA LYS A 73 5.60 -8.84 15.66
C LYS A 73 4.78 -7.57 15.55
N VAL A 74 4.27 -7.32 14.35
CA VAL A 74 3.40 -6.18 14.07
C VAL A 74 1.96 -6.62 13.82
N ASP A 75 1.02 -5.75 14.15
CA ASP A 75 -0.42 -5.98 13.92
C ASP A 75 -0.79 -5.82 12.44
N ALA A 76 -0.05 -4.96 11.74
CA ALA A 76 -0.28 -4.73 10.32
C ALA A 76 0.97 -4.27 9.58
N ILE A 77 0.96 -4.53 8.27
CA ILE A 77 1.88 -3.96 7.29
C ILE A 77 1.03 -3.26 6.22
N LEU A 78 1.22 -1.96 6.08
CA LEU A 78 0.51 -1.12 5.14
C LEU A 78 1.44 -0.76 3.98
N CYS A 79 1.27 -1.38 2.83
CA CYS A 79 2.01 -1.04 1.62
C CYS A 79 1.21 0.01 0.84
N VAL A 80 1.60 1.26 1.00
CA VAL A 80 0.99 2.42 0.35
C VAL A 80 1.96 3.13 -0.60
N ALA A 81 3.12 2.53 -0.82
CA ALA A 81 4.07 2.96 -1.84
C ALA A 81 3.46 2.81 -3.23
N GLY A 82 3.73 3.76 -4.10
CA GLY A 82 3.25 3.75 -5.45
C GLY A 82 3.54 5.04 -6.17
N GLY A 83 3.12 5.12 -7.40
CA GLY A 83 3.25 6.29 -8.24
C GLY A 83 2.37 6.15 -9.47
N TRP A 84 2.46 7.10 -10.36
CA TRP A 84 1.70 7.10 -11.59
C TRP A 84 2.55 7.52 -12.78
N ALA A 85 2.35 6.89 -13.92
CA ALA A 85 2.89 7.30 -15.20
C ALA A 85 1.87 7.00 -16.30
N GLY A 86 1.63 7.97 -17.15
CA GLY A 86 0.76 7.83 -18.31
C GLY A 86 1.52 7.33 -19.54
N GLY A 87 0.79 7.05 -20.59
CA GLY A 87 1.31 6.72 -21.90
C GLY A 87 0.72 5.44 -22.49
N SER A 88 0.57 5.49 -23.82
CA SER A 88 0.14 4.34 -24.62
C SER A 88 1.34 3.47 -25.00
N ALA A 89 1.09 2.39 -25.75
CA ALA A 89 2.15 1.55 -26.31
C ALA A 89 3.09 2.28 -27.28
N LYS A 90 2.69 3.44 -27.81
CA LYS A 90 3.51 4.30 -28.69
C LYS A 90 4.43 5.25 -27.91
N ALA A 91 4.24 5.39 -26.59
CA ALA A 91 5.02 6.34 -25.79
C ALA A 91 6.51 5.99 -25.81
N LYS A 92 7.35 6.97 -26.09
CA LYS A 92 8.82 6.80 -26.09
C LYS A 92 9.35 6.41 -24.69
N SER A 93 8.62 6.78 -23.65
CA SER A 93 8.94 6.49 -22.26
C SER A 93 8.35 5.15 -21.75
N LEU A 94 7.76 4.32 -22.62
CA LEU A 94 7.04 3.11 -22.20
C LEU A 94 7.90 2.23 -21.30
N TYR A 95 9.10 1.86 -21.73
CA TYR A 95 9.97 0.96 -20.96
C TYR A 95 10.44 1.57 -19.65
N LYS A 96 10.79 2.86 -19.69
CA LYS A 96 11.17 3.62 -18.48
C LYS A 96 10.01 3.67 -17.48
N ASN A 97 8.80 3.92 -17.96
CA ASN A 97 7.61 3.95 -17.12
C ASN A 97 7.27 2.57 -16.55
N CYS A 98 7.42 1.50 -17.33
CA CYS A 98 7.25 0.13 -16.84
C CYS A 98 8.24 -0.18 -15.70
N ASP A 99 9.51 0.14 -15.90
CA ASP A 99 10.53 -0.05 -14.88
C ASP A 99 10.20 0.72 -13.60
N LEU A 100 9.82 1.99 -13.73
CA LEU A 100 9.43 2.83 -12.60
C LEU A 100 8.20 2.31 -11.87
N MET A 101 7.14 1.95 -12.59
CA MET A 101 5.90 1.44 -11.98
C MET A 101 6.12 0.11 -11.28
N TRP A 102 6.98 -0.77 -11.84
CA TRP A 102 7.37 -2.02 -11.20
C TRP A 102 8.09 -1.77 -9.87
N LYS A 103 9.08 -0.90 -9.86
CA LYS A 103 9.82 -0.52 -8.64
C LYS A 103 8.91 0.06 -7.57
N GLN A 104 8.04 0.98 -7.94
CA GLN A 104 7.18 1.70 -7.00
C GLN A 104 6.02 0.86 -6.45
N SER A 105 5.49 -0.08 -7.22
CA SER A 105 4.28 -0.82 -6.86
C SER A 105 4.52 -2.31 -6.67
N VAL A 106 5.22 -2.98 -7.58
CA VAL A 106 5.40 -4.43 -7.53
C VAL A 106 6.50 -4.83 -6.55
N TRP A 107 7.64 -4.19 -6.58
CA TRP A 107 8.72 -4.47 -5.63
C TRP A 107 8.25 -4.25 -4.19
N THR A 108 7.68 -3.10 -3.92
CA THR A 108 7.23 -2.71 -2.58
C THR A 108 6.14 -3.64 -2.05
N SER A 109 5.20 -4.02 -2.89
CA SER A 109 4.12 -4.96 -2.54
C SER A 109 4.66 -6.37 -2.29
N THR A 110 5.61 -6.83 -3.09
CA THR A 110 6.24 -8.15 -2.92
C THR A 110 7.08 -8.19 -1.66
N ILE A 111 7.88 -7.16 -1.40
CA ILE A 111 8.69 -7.05 -0.17
C ILE A 111 7.78 -7.02 1.05
N SER A 112 6.72 -6.22 1.03
CA SER A 112 5.74 -6.15 2.13
C SER A 112 5.11 -7.51 2.41
N SER A 113 4.79 -8.27 1.37
CA SER A 113 4.24 -9.63 1.49
C SER A 113 5.23 -10.59 2.14
N HIS A 114 6.50 -10.53 1.76
CA HIS A 114 7.54 -11.36 2.36
C HIS A 114 7.79 -10.96 3.82
N LEU A 115 7.83 -9.67 4.13
CA LEU A 115 7.91 -9.18 5.51
C LEU A 115 6.75 -9.69 6.37
N ALA A 116 5.55 -9.78 5.82
CA ALA A 116 4.39 -10.30 6.51
C ALA A 116 4.56 -11.77 6.94
N THR A 117 5.21 -12.58 6.13
CA THR A 117 5.51 -13.98 6.51
C THR A 117 6.42 -14.10 7.72
N LYS A 118 7.26 -13.10 7.97
CA LYS A 118 8.26 -13.09 9.05
C LYS A 118 7.80 -12.33 10.30
N HIS A 119 7.09 -11.22 10.12
CA HIS A 119 6.90 -10.24 11.17
C HIS A 119 5.44 -9.91 11.50
N LEU A 120 4.47 -10.39 10.70
CA LEU A 120 3.07 -10.17 10.98
C LEU A 120 2.59 -11.13 12.07
N LYS A 121 1.79 -10.62 13.01
CA LYS A 121 1.10 -11.46 14.00
C LYS A 121 0.09 -12.39 13.32
N GLU A 122 -0.18 -13.54 13.93
CA GLU A 122 -1.39 -14.30 13.60
C GLU A 122 -2.62 -13.40 13.72
N GLY A 123 -3.55 -13.51 12.78
CA GLY A 123 -4.71 -12.63 12.71
C GLY A 123 -4.42 -11.19 12.26
N GLY A 124 -3.18 -10.89 11.90
CA GLY A 124 -2.77 -9.55 11.44
C GLY A 124 -3.27 -9.19 10.05
N LEU A 125 -2.97 -7.97 9.62
CA LEU A 125 -3.42 -7.43 8.33
C LEU A 125 -2.25 -6.95 7.47
N LEU A 126 -2.22 -7.41 6.24
CA LEU A 126 -1.40 -6.85 5.17
C LEU A 126 -2.31 -6.10 4.21
N THR A 127 -2.08 -4.81 3.99
CA THR A 127 -2.77 -4.08 2.93
C THR A 127 -1.84 -3.77 1.78
N LEU A 128 -2.35 -3.91 0.56
CA LEU A 128 -1.70 -3.53 -0.69
C LEU A 128 -2.51 -2.43 -1.37
N THR A 129 -1.87 -1.65 -2.22
CA THR A 129 -2.54 -0.58 -2.96
C THR A 129 -2.58 -0.92 -4.45
N GLY A 130 -3.75 -1.34 -4.91
CA GLY A 130 -4.05 -1.52 -6.31
C GLY A 130 -4.61 -0.23 -6.93
N ALA A 131 -5.42 -0.38 -7.94
CA ALA A 131 -6.13 0.72 -8.59
C ALA A 131 -7.42 0.22 -9.23
N GLN A 132 -8.50 0.96 -9.05
CA GLN A 132 -9.78 0.66 -9.69
C GLN A 132 -9.65 0.58 -11.23
N ALA A 133 -8.85 1.47 -11.81
CA ALA A 133 -8.59 1.49 -13.24
C ALA A 133 -8.00 0.17 -13.78
N ALA A 134 -7.22 -0.55 -12.97
CA ALA A 134 -6.59 -1.81 -13.38
C ALA A 134 -7.52 -3.04 -13.32
N LEU A 135 -8.79 -2.84 -12.99
CA LEU A 135 -9.83 -3.87 -13.18
C LEU A 135 -10.22 -4.06 -14.67
N SER A 136 -9.80 -3.15 -15.53
CA SER A 136 -10.00 -3.21 -16.96
C SER A 136 -8.76 -2.74 -17.72
N GLY A 137 -8.81 -2.72 -19.06
CA GLY A 137 -7.68 -2.24 -19.85
C GLY A 137 -7.39 -0.75 -19.61
N THR A 138 -6.11 -0.39 -19.61
CA THR A 138 -5.63 0.98 -19.38
C THR A 138 -4.80 1.47 -20.56
N PRO A 139 -5.39 1.70 -21.75
CA PRO A 139 -4.63 1.99 -22.97
C PRO A 139 -3.83 3.31 -22.92
N GLY A 140 -4.27 4.27 -22.11
CA GLY A 140 -3.58 5.55 -21.89
C GLY A 140 -2.56 5.56 -20.76
N MET A 141 -2.42 4.47 -20.01
CA MET A 141 -1.48 4.33 -18.91
C MET A 141 -1.10 2.85 -18.70
N ILE A 142 -0.49 2.29 -19.75
CA ILE A 142 -0.21 0.85 -19.84
C ILE A 142 0.68 0.37 -18.70
N ALA A 143 1.79 1.05 -18.45
CA ALA A 143 2.74 0.66 -17.39
C ALA A 143 2.08 0.66 -16.00
N TYR A 144 1.29 1.68 -15.71
CA TYR A 144 0.57 1.79 -14.45
C TYR A 144 -0.44 0.65 -14.27
N GLY A 145 -1.28 0.41 -15.28
CA GLY A 145 -2.29 -0.65 -15.23
C GLY A 145 -1.69 -2.04 -15.09
N MET A 146 -0.58 -2.33 -15.79
CA MET A 146 0.14 -3.59 -15.65
C MET A 146 0.67 -3.80 -14.23
N ALA A 147 1.32 -2.78 -13.66
CA ALA A 147 1.88 -2.87 -12.32
C ALA A 147 0.79 -3.03 -11.25
N LYS A 148 -0.30 -2.27 -11.35
CA LYS A 148 -1.43 -2.40 -10.42
C LYS A 148 -2.18 -3.73 -10.59
N GLY A 149 -2.32 -4.21 -11.81
CA GLY A 149 -2.85 -5.55 -12.08
C GLY A 149 -2.00 -6.66 -11.44
N ALA A 150 -0.68 -6.53 -11.48
CA ALA A 150 0.22 -7.43 -10.77
C ALA A 150 0.00 -7.42 -9.25
N VAL A 151 -0.24 -6.24 -8.67
CA VAL A 151 -0.58 -6.11 -7.23
C VAL A 151 -1.91 -6.80 -6.92
N HIS A 152 -2.92 -6.67 -7.76
CA HIS A 152 -4.20 -7.38 -7.59
C HIS A 152 -4.00 -8.89 -7.58
N GLN A 153 -3.24 -9.41 -8.54
CA GLN A 153 -2.95 -10.84 -8.65
C GLN A 153 -2.18 -11.34 -7.43
N LEU A 154 -1.19 -10.58 -6.95
CA LEU A 154 -0.46 -10.90 -5.73
C LEU A 154 -1.40 -11.00 -4.53
N CYS A 155 -2.28 -10.01 -4.34
CA CYS A 155 -3.25 -10.00 -3.24
C CYS A 155 -4.13 -11.27 -3.24
N GLN A 156 -4.65 -11.65 -4.40
CA GLN A 156 -5.46 -12.86 -4.55
C GLN A 156 -4.65 -14.12 -4.24
N SER A 157 -3.40 -14.20 -4.69
CA SER A 157 -2.50 -15.33 -4.41
C SER A 157 -2.21 -15.48 -2.92
N LEU A 158 -2.15 -14.39 -2.18
CA LEU A 158 -1.87 -14.39 -0.74
C LEU A 158 -3.04 -14.96 0.10
N SER A 159 -4.23 -15.09 -0.46
CA SER A 159 -5.37 -15.73 0.22
C SER A 159 -5.31 -17.25 0.24
N GLY A 160 -4.44 -17.85 -0.57
CA GLY A 160 -4.28 -19.31 -0.63
C GLY A 160 -3.67 -19.88 0.66
N ALA A 161 -4.08 -21.06 1.05
CA ALA A 161 -3.62 -21.72 2.29
C ALA A 161 -2.10 -21.94 2.33
N SER A 162 -1.46 -22.05 1.17
CA SER A 162 -0.01 -22.25 1.02
C SER A 162 0.77 -20.96 0.75
N SER A 163 0.16 -19.79 0.92
CA SER A 163 0.77 -18.51 0.59
C SER A 163 1.95 -18.12 1.49
N GLY A 164 2.04 -18.69 2.68
CA GLY A 164 3.08 -18.39 3.66
C GLY A 164 2.68 -17.32 4.68
N LEU A 165 1.52 -16.70 4.57
CA LEU A 165 1.04 -15.74 5.56
C LEU A 165 0.71 -16.44 6.88
N PRO A 166 0.86 -15.74 8.03
CA PRO A 166 0.49 -16.29 9.33
C PRO A 166 -0.99 -16.70 9.41
N SER A 167 -1.28 -17.67 10.25
CA SER A 167 -2.65 -18.17 10.46
C SER A 167 -3.63 -17.06 10.82
N GLY A 168 -4.80 -17.03 10.21
CA GLY A 168 -5.86 -16.06 10.47
C GLY A 168 -5.57 -14.64 10.01
N SER A 169 -4.40 -14.40 9.41
CA SER A 169 -4.08 -13.09 8.80
C SER A 169 -4.81 -12.90 7.48
N ALA A 170 -4.92 -11.66 7.04
CA ALA A 170 -5.55 -11.32 5.78
C ALA A 170 -4.67 -10.39 4.95
N ALA A 171 -4.64 -10.63 3.64
CA ALA A 171 -4.13 -9.68 2.65
C ALA A 171 -5.32 -9.05 1.93
N VAL A 172 -5.40 -7.73 1.94
CA VAL A 172 -6.48 -6.97 1.32
C VAL A 172 -5.88 -5.84 0.48
N ALA A 173 -6.32 -5.70 -0.75
CA ALA A 173 -5.93 -4.57 -1.59
C ALA A 173 -7.05 -3.51 -1.62
N ILE A 174 -6.69 -2.25 -1.39
CA ILE A 174 -7.55 -1.12 -1.73
C ILE A 174 -7.33 -0.73 -3.18
N LEU A 175 -8.41 -0.39 -3.87
CA LEU A 175 -8.40 0.04 -5.27
C LEU A 175 -8.98 1.45 -5.37
N PRO A 176 -8.17 2.49 -5.10
CA PRO A 176 -8.65 3.87 -5.22
C PRO A 176 -8.90 4.26 -6.67
N VAL A 177 -9.78 5.23 -6.88
CA VAL A 177 -9.93 5.94 -8.15
C VAL A 177 -8.95 7.12 -8.16
N THR A 178 -9.21 8.16 -7.37
CA THR A 178 -8.31 9.29 -7.20
C THR A 178 -8.24 9.67 -5.74
N LEU A 179 -7.04 9.65 -5.17
CA LEU A 179 -6.80 10.11 -3.82
C LEU A 179 -6.61 11.64 -3.81
N ASP A 180 -7.14 12.29 -2.80
CA ASP A 180 -7.00 13.73 -2.60
C ASP A 180 -5.61 14.05 -2.02
N THR A 181 -4.64 14.19 -2.91
CA THR A 181 -3.25 14.49 -2.57
C THR A 181 -2.83 15.86 -3.10
N PRO A 182 -1.85 16.53 -2.47
CA PRO A 182 -1.30 17.78 -2.99
C PRO A 182 -0.79 17.65 -4.44
N ALA A 183 -0.14 16.53 -4.76
CA ALA A 183 0.36 16.28 -6.12
C ALA A 183 -0.77 16.17 -7.15
N ASN A 184 -1.85 15.46 -6.82
CA ASN A 184 -3.02 15.35 -7.69
C ASN A 184 -3.73 16.70 -7.86
N ARG A 185 -3.89 17.47 -6.78
CA ARG A 185 -4.46 18.81 -6.86
C ARG A 185 -3.65 19.76 -7.74
N LYS A 186 -2.32 19.65 -7.66
CA LYS A 186 -1.42 20.46 -8.51
C LYS A 186 -1.50 20.07 -9.98
N SER A 187 -1.62 18.78 -10.29
CA SER A 187 -1.68 18.29 -11.68
C SER A 187 -3.05 18.45 -12.33
N MET A 188 -4.12 18.49 -11.53
CA MET A 188 -5.51 18.59 -11.98
C MET A 188 -6.28 19.67 -11.21
N PRO A 189 -5.88 20.96 -11.33
CA PRO A 189 -6.44 22.02 -10.49
C PRO A 189 -7.91 22.31 -10.75
N ASP A 190 -8.40 21.98 -11.93
CA ASP A 190 -9.78 22.23 -12.35
C ASP A 190 -10.71 20.99 -12.20
N ALA A 191 -10.21 19.92 -11.56
CA ALA A 191 -11.01 18.72 -11.34
C ALA A 191 -12.10 18.92 -10.28
N ASP A 192 -13.13 18.09 -10.32
CA ASP A 192 -14.14 18.02 -9.26
C ASP A 192 -13.60 17.19 -8.09
N PHE A 193 -13.10 17.88 -7.06
CA PHE A 193 -12.52 17.25 -5.88
C PHE A 193 -13.55 16.52 -5.01
N SER A 194 -14.85 16.72 -5.24
CA SER A 194 -15.88 15.97 -4.51
C SER A 194 -15.91 14.48 -4.86
N SER A 195 -15.25 14.09 -5.95
CA SER A 195 -15.07 12.69 -6.36
C SER A 195 -13.74 12.09 -5.88
N TRP A 196 -12.91 12.85 -5.20
CA TRP A 196 -11.61 12.40 -4.70
C TRP A 196 -11.70 11.89 -3.26
N THR A 197 -11.00 10.80 -2.99
CA THR A 197 -11.03 10.16 -1.67
C THR A 197 -10.10 10.87 -0.70
N PRO A 198 -10.62 11.32 0.48
CA PRO A 198 -9.79 11.86 1.53
C PRO A 198 -8.80 10.82 2.07
N LEU A 199 -7.55 11.22 2.28
CA LEU A 199 -6.51 10.32 2.80
C LEU A 199 -6.83 9.80 4.20
N GLU A 200 -7.46 10.62 5.03
CA GLU A 200 -7.86 10.24 6.38
C GLU A 200 -8.89 9.09 6.37
N PHE A 201 -9.80 9.07 5.39
CA PHE A 201 -10.75 7.97 5.23
C PHE A 201 -10.02 6.62 5.05
N ILE A 202 -8.96 6.61 4.26
CA ILE A 202 -8.17 5.39 4.03
C ILE A 202 -7.45 4.96 5.33
N ALA A 203 -6.82 5.89 6.03
CA ALA A 203 -6.13 5.59 7.29
C ALA A 203 -7.11 5.05 8.36
N GLU A 204 -8.29 5.64 8.49
CA GLU A 204 -9.35 5.17 9.37
C GLU A 204 -9.86 3.79 8.96
N THR A 205 -10.03 3.54 7.67
CA THR A 205 -10.42 2.24 7.15
C THR A 205 -9.40 1.16 7.52
N PHE A 206 -8.12 1.42 7.36
CA PHE A 206 -7.06 0.50 7.76
C PHE A 206 -7.11 0.22 9.26
N TYR A 207 -7.28 1.25 10.07
CA TYR A 207 -7.40 1.12 11.52
C TYR A 207 -8.60 0.22 11.89
N ASP A 208 -9.76 0.46 11.28
CA ASP A 208 -10.96 -0.35 11.49
C ASP A 208 -10.71 -1.81 11.15
N TRP A 209 -10.10 -2.09 10.02
CA TRP A 209 -9.80 -3.46 9.60
C TRP A 209 -8.78 -4.15 10.51
N ILE A 210 -7.75 -3.44 10.94
CA ILE A 210 -6.74 -3.98 11.86
C ILE A 210 -7.37 -4.36 13.20
N THR A 211 -8.27 -3.53 13.70
CA THR A 211 -8.97 -3.75 14.98
C THR A 211 -10.19 -4.67 14.87
N GLY A 212 -10.43 -5.26 13.70
CA GLY A 212 -11.46 -6.27 13.45
C GLY A 212 -12.82 -5.73 13.04
N LYS A 213 -12.93 -4.44 12.75
CA LYS A 213 -14.19 -3.83 12.34
C LYS A 213 -14.35 -3.90 10.82
N ASN A 214 -15.35 -4.65 10.33
CA ASN A 214 -15.71 -4.79 8.91
C ASN A 214 -14.53 -5.24 8.02
N ARG A 215 -13.60 -6.01 8.56
CA ARG A 215 -12.45 -6.51 7.81
C ARG A 215 -12.91 -7.42 6.66
N PRO A 216 -12.51 -7.14 5.41
CA PRO A 216 -12.76 -8.04 4.30
C PRO A 216 -12.01 -9.38 4.45
N ASN A 217 -12.48 -10.39 3.75
CA ASN A 217 -11.79 -11.67 3.65
C ASN A 217 -10.43 -11.50 2.95
N SER A 218 -9.48 -12.35 3.31
CA SER A 218 -8.17 -12.37 2.65
C SER A 218 -8.31 -12.58 1.14
N GLY A 219 -7.54 -11.84 0.36
CA GLY A 219 -7.58 -11.84 -1.09
C GLY A 219 -8.59 -10.86 -1.71
N SER A 220 -9.33 -10.12 -0.89
CA SER A 220 -10.32 -9.16 -1.36
C SER A 220 -9.66 -7.95 -2.04
N LEU A 221 -10.27 -7.53 -3.16
CA LEU A 221 -9.97 -6.30 -3.88
C LEU A 221 -11.10 -5.31 -3.59
N ILE A 222 -10.82 -4.27 -2.83
CA ILE A 222 -11.84 -3.34 -2.33
C ILE A 222 -11.72 -2.00 -3.05
N GLN A 223 -12.68 -1.74 -3.93
CA GLN A 223 -12.77 -0.44 -4.62
C GLN A 223 -13.12 0.66 -3.61
N VAL A 224 -12.44 1.78 -3.72
CA VAL A 224 -12.68 2.98 -2.91
C VAL A 224 -13.25 4.04 -3.84
N ILE A 225 -14.55 4.29 -3.72
CA ILE A 225 -15.30 5.14 -4.65
C ILE A 225 -15.89 6.32 -3.89
N THR A 226 -15.52 7.53 -4.31
CA THR A 226 -16.04 8.77 -3.72
C THR A 226 -16.92 9.49 -4.72
N THR A 227 -18.14 9.84 -4.31
CA THR A 227 -19.11 10.56 -5.11
C THR A 227 -19.78 11.62 -4.25
N GLY A 228 -19.74 12.88 -4.66
CA GLY A 228 -20.35 13.98 -3.91
C GLY A 228 -19.85 14.11 -2.47
N GLY A 229 -18.57 13.86 -2.27
CA GLY A 229 -17.93 13.90 -0.94
C GLY A 229 -18.17 12.69 -0.05
N LYS A 230 -18.92 11.69 -0.54
CA LYS A 230 -19.19 10.44 0.19
C LYS A 230 -18.35 9.29 -0.38
N THR A 231 -17.62 8.59 0.47
CA THR A 231 -16.78 7.44 0.09
C THR A 231 -17.44 6.13 0.46
N GLU A 232 -17.45 5.20 -0.48
CA GLU A 232 -17.96 3.84 -0.31
C GLU A 232 -16.87 2.81 -0.62
N LEU A 233 -16.91 1.71 0.11
CA LEU A 233 -16.04 0.54 -0.10
C LEU A 233 -16.86 -0.55 -0.79
N VAL A 234 -16.43 -0.98 -1.97
CA VAL A 234 -17.15 -1.94 -2.80
C VAL A 234 -16.21 -3.06 -3.21
N ALA A 235 -16.52 -4.30 -2.80
CA ALA A 235 -15.76 -5.45 -3.25
C ALA A 235 -15.82 -5.58 -4.78
N ALA A 236 -14.66 -5.75 -5.43
CA ALA A 236 -14.62 -6.08 -6.84
C ALA A 236 -15.06 -7.53 -7.05
N ALA A 237 -15.82 -7.77 -8.11
CA ALA A 237 -16.17 -9.13 -8.50
C ALA A 237 -14.91 -9.89 -8.91
N HIS A 238 -14.78 -11.13 -8.48
CA HIS A 238 -13.76 -12.04 -8.99
C HIS A 238 -14.07 -12.33 -10.46
N LEU A 239 -13.13 -12.04 -11.36
CA LEU A 239 -13.17 -12.43 -12.76
C LEU A 239 -12.73 -13.88 -12.92
#